data_0ce6128c7c00f803907490003dd66c23
#
_entry.id   0ce6128c7c00f803907490003dd66c23
#
_cell.length_a   1.000
_cell.length_b   1.000
_cell.length_c   1.000
_cell.angle_alpha   90.00
_cell.angle_beta   90.00
_cell.angle_gamma   90.00
#
_symmetry.space_group_name_H-M   'P 1'
#
loop_
_entity.id
_entity.type
_entity.pdbx_description
1 polymer ?
#
loop_
_entity_poly.entity_id
_entity_poly.type
_entity_poly.pdbx_seq_one_letter_code
_entity_poly.pdbx_strand_id
1 'polypeptide(L)'
;ILLARAIFQEPEVIVLDEPTSFLDIRHKLDLLSILKRMVLENQTAVLMSLHELDLAQKISDKVICVHGDRIEKYGPPEEIFTSEYIHHLYGITTGSYNASFGCLEMGAPAGKPQVFVIGGNGRGIPVYRKLQRAGIPFIAGVIHSNDLDYDVAKALAAEVISEEPFEAVTEEHLEKAEKMMDD
;
A
#
# COMPACT_ATOMS: atom_id res chain seq x y z
N ILE A 1 -3.62 -25.40 -17.61
CA ILE A 1 -4.47 -26.21 -18.53
C ILE A 1 -5.93 -25.73 -18.50
N LEU A 2 -6.57 -25.53 -17.34
CA LEU A 2 -7.98 -25.09 -17.25
C LEU A 2 -8.21 -23.72 -17.88
N LEU A 3 -7.39 -22.72 -17.53
CA LEU A 3 -7.47 -21.38 -18.10
C LEU A 3 -7.27 -21.39 -19.62
N ALA A 4 -6.28 -22.14 -20.14
CA ALA A 4 -6.06 -22.24 -21.57
C ALA A 4 -7.28 -22.81 -22.33
N ARG A 5 -8.02 -23.76 -21.70
CA ARG A 5 -9.28 -24.28 -22.27
C ARG A 5 -10.39 -23.23 -22.27
N ALA A 6 -10.48 -22.44 -21.21
CA ALA A 6 -11.46 -21.35 -21.13
C ALA A 6 -11.17 -20.27 -22.19
N ILE A 7 -9.92 -19.90 -22.35
CA ILE A 7 -9.48 -18.92 -23.35
C ILE A 7 -9.75 -19.41 -24.79
N PHE A 8 -9.52 -20.68 -25.04
CA PHE A 8 -9.73 -21.26 -26.38
C PHE A 8 -11.19 -21.24 -26.85
N GLN A 9 -12.13 -21.06 -25.92
CA GLN A 9 -13.56 -20.93 -26.25
C GLN A 9 -13.96 -19.50 -26.66
N GLU A 10 -13.01 -18.56 -26.69
CA GLU A 10 -13.23 -17.15 -27.01
C GLU A 10 -14.44 -16.54 -26.27
N PRO A 11 -14.48 -16.63 -24.93
CA PRO A 11 -15.64 -16.22 -24.15
C PRO A 11 -15.77 -14.71 -24.09
N GLU A 12 -17.00 -14.21 -24.01
CA GLU A 12 -17.28 -12.80 -23.73
C GLU A 12 -16.96 -12.43 -22.27
N VAL A 13 -17.12 -13.39 -21.35
CA VAL A 13 -16.87 -13.20 -19.91
C VAL A 13 -16.09 -14.38 -19.35
N ILE A 14 -15.05 -14.08 -18.57
CA ILE A 14 -14.30 -15.07 -17.77
C ILE A 14 -14.48 -14.75 -16.30
N VAL A 15 -14.85 -15.76 -15.52
CA VAL A 15 -14.91 -15.67 -14.06
C VAL A 15 -13.83 -16.56 -13.46
N LEU A 16 -12.98 -16.00 -12.61
CA LEU A 16 -11.85 -16.69 -11.98
C LEU A 16 -11.92 -16.51 -10.47
N ASP A 17 -11.78 -17.62 -9.76
CA ASP A 17 -11.70 -17.61 -8.31
C ASP A 17 -10.24 -17.80 -7.89
N GLU A 18 -9.68 -16.80 -7.22
CA GLU A 18 -8.31 -16.75 -6.74
C GLU A 18 -7.24 -17.23 -7.75
N PRO A 19 -7.23 -16.72 -8.99
CA PRO A 19 -6.38 -17.27 -10.04
C PRO A 19 -4.88 -17.11 -9.79
N THR A 20 -4.49 -16.25 -8.86
CA THR A 20 -3.10 -15.98 -8.49
C THR A 20 -2.60 -16.81 -7.31
N SER A 21 -3.52 -17.49 -6.60
CA SER A 21 -3.18 -18.34 -5.46
C SER A 21 -2.25 -19.47 -5.89
N PHE A 22 -1.23 -19.74 -5.08
CA PHE A 22 -0.20 -20.77 -5.32
C PHE A 22 0.73 -20.53 -6.52
N LEU A 23 0.65 -19.38 -7.18
CA LEU A 23 1.59 -19.00 -8.23
C LEU A 23 2.77 -18.22 -7.64
N ASP A 24 3.96 -18.44 -8.16
CA ASP A 24 5.08 -17.56 -7.92
C ASP A 24 4.92 -16.21 -8.65
N ILE A 25 5.75 -15.24 -8.30
CA ILE A 25 5.66 -13.86 -8.81
C ILE A 25 5.66 -13.82 -10.34
N ARG A 26 6.52 -14.63 -10.98
CA ARG A 26 6.63 -14.65 -12.44
C ARG A 26 5.32 -15.13 -13.08
N HIS A 27 4.81 -16.27 -12.62
CA HIS A 27 3.59 -16.84 -13.16
C HIS A 27 2.34 -15.98 -12.87
N LYS A 28 2.32 -15.26 -11.71
CA LYS A 28 1.27 -14.25 -11.44
C LYS A 28 1.30 -13.14 -12.49
N LEU A 29 2.47 -12.57 -12.75
CA LEU A 29 2.60 -11.51 -13.74
C LEU A 29 2.26 -11.98 -15.16
N ASP A 30 2.71 -13.18 -15.55
CA ASP A 30 2.39 -13.78 -16.85
C ASP A 30 0.88 -13.96 -17.01
N LEU A 31 0.21 -14.52 -15.99
CA LEU A 31 -1.24 -14.71 -15.97
C LEU A 31 -1.99 -13.39 -16.12
N LEU A 32 -1.68 -12.40 -15.27
CA LEU A 32 -2.34 -11.10 -15.29
C LEU A 32 -2.12 -10.36 -16.60
N SER A 33 -0.94 -10.49 -17.19
CA SER A 33 -0.62 -9.92 -18.51
C SER A 33 -1.46 -10.55 -19.63
N ILE A 34 -1.68 -11.88 -19.58
CA ILE A 34 -2.54 -12.57 -20.53
C ILE A 34 -3.99 -12.09 -20.38
N LEU A 35 -4.51 -12.02 -19.15
CA LEU A 35 -5.87 -11.57 -18.89
C LEU A 35 -6.08 -10.11 -19.33
N LYS A 36 -5.13 -9.21 -19.03
CA LYS A 36 -5.21 -7.81 -19.47
C LYS A 36 -5.19 -7.68 -20.98
N ARG A 37 -4.38 -8.48 -21.68
CA ARG A 37 -4.38 -8.51 -23.14
C ARG A 37 -5.72 -8.97 -23.72
N MET A 38 -6.35 -9.98 -23.13
CA MET A 38 -7.69 -10.42 -23.55
C MET A 38 -8.75 -9.34 -23.39
N VAL A 39 -8.71 -8.60 -22.30
CA VAL A 39 -9.61 -7.45 -22.09
C VAL A 39 -9.40 -6.40 -23.19
N LEU A 40 -8.14 -6.05 -23.50
CA LEU A 40 -7.83 -4.97 -24.43
C LEU A 40 -8.02 -5.37 -25.92
N GLU A 41 -7.64 -6.58 -26.29
CA GLU A 41 -7.65 -7.03 -27.69
C GLU A 41 -8.96 -7.71 -28.08
N ASN A 42 -9.53 -8.52 -27.19
CA ASN A 42 -10.71 -9.32 -27.49
C ASN A 42 -11.99 -8.75 -26.85
N GLN A 43 -11.88 -7.65 -26.08
CA GLN A 43 -13.00 -7.07 -25.32
C GLN A 43 -13.68 -8.06 -24.36
N THR A 44 -12.94 -9.07 -23.90
CA THR A 44 -13.41 -10.04 -22.93
C THR A 44 -13.54 -9.38 -21.55
N ALA A 45 -14.69 -9.51 -20.90
CA ALA A 45 -14.83 -9.10 -19.51
C ALA A 45 -14.21 -10.14 -18.59
N VAL A 46 -13.34 -9.71 -17.66
CA VAL A 46 -12.72 -10.59 -16.67
C VAL A 46 -13.18 -10.18 -15.29
N LEU A 47 -13.82 -11.11 -14.58
CA LEU A 47 -14.16 -11.00 -13.16
C LEU A 47 -13.30 -11.99 -12.38
N MET A 48 -12.55 -11.49 -11.39
CA MET A 48 -11.71 -12.38 -10.56
C MET A 48 -11.71 -11.95 -9.10
N SER A 49 -11.64 -12.93 -8.21
CA SER A 49 -11.32 -12.68 -6.81
C SER A 49 -9.81 -12.60 -6.61
N LEU A 50 -9.34 -11.65 -5.80
CA LEU A 50 -7.94 -11.47 -5.47
C LEU A 50 -7.80 -11.19 -3.97
N HIS A 51 -6.78 -11.78 -3.33
CA HIS A 51 -6.39 -11.47 -1.96
C HIS A 51 -5.25 -10.46 -1.87
N GLU A 52 -4.46 -10.34 -2.95
CA GLU A 52 -3.34 -9.41 -3.00
C GLU A 52 -3.83 -8.01 -3.38
N LEU A 53 -3.93 -7.12 -2.37
CA LEU A 53 -4.43 -5.75 -2.55
C LEU A 53 -3.60 -4.96 -3.56
N ASP A 54 -2.28 -5.14 -3.54
CA ASP A 54 -1.36 -4.46 -4.46
C ASP A 54 -1.56 -4.88 -5.92
N LEU A 55 -1.87 -6.15 -6.16
CA LEU A 55 -2.20 -6.63 -7.50
C LEU A 55 -3.58 -6.13 -7.93
N ALA A 56 -4.58 -6.22 -7.04
CA ALA A 56 -5.92 -5.72 -7.32
C ALA A 56 -5.91 -4.24 -7.67
N GLN A 57 -5.16 -3.41 -6.94
CA GLN A 57 -5.00 -1.99 -7.21
C GLN A 57 -4.38 -1.69 -8.59
N LYS A 58 -3.41 -2.52 -9.01
CA LYS A 58 -2.63 -2.28 -10.25
C LYS A 58 -3.29 -2.81 -11.52
N ILE A 59 -4.11 -3.86 -11.42
CA ILE A 59 -4.62 -4.55 -12.60
C ILE A 59 -6.09 -4.24 -12.92
N SER A 60 -6.88 -3.90 -11.90
CA SER A 60 -8.33 -3.76 -12.04
C SER A 60 -8.73 -2.42 -12.65
N ASP A 61 -9.73 -2.43 -13.52
CA ASP A 61 -10.41 -1.23 -13.99
C ASP A 61 -11.54 -0.82 -13.01
N LYS A 62 -12.11 -1.84 -12.33
CA LYS A 62 -13.12 -1.68 -11.28
C LYS A 62 -12.89 -2.71 -10.18
N VAL A 63 -13.20 -2.33 -8.96
CA VAL A 63 -13.11 -3.17 -7.78
C VAL A 63 -14.49 -3.33 -7.14
N ILE A 64 -14.80 -4.55 -6.74
CA ILE A 64 -16.00 -4.88 -5.96
C ILE A 64 -15.53 -5.35 -4.59
N CYS A 65 -15.86 -4.62 -3.54
CA CYS A 65 -15.58 -5.03 -2.17
C CYS A 65 -16.78 -5.76 -1.60
N VAL A 66 -16.54 -7.00 -1.16
CA VAL A 66 -17.55 -7.84 -0.53
C VAL A 66 -17.22 -7.97 0.95
N HIS A 67 -18.18 -7.65 1.80
CA HIS A 67 -18.09 -7.85 3.24
C HIS A 67 -19.28 -8.68 3.72
N GLY A 68 -18.99 -9.87 4.24
CA GLY A 68 -20.04 -10.82 4.60
C GLY A 68 -20.85 -11.28 3.38
N ASP A 69 -22.13 -10.95 3.37
CA ASP A 69 -23.12 -11.38 2.34
C ASP A 69 -23.52 -10.25 1.36
N ARG A 70 -22.82 -9.11 1.39
CA ARG A 70 -23.20 -7.94 0.60
C ARG A 70 -22.00 -7.27 -0.09
N ILE A 71 -22.29 -6.60 -1.19
CA ILE A 71 -21.36 -5.67 -1.82
C ILE A 71 -21.39 -4.39 -0.98
N GLU A 72 -20.24 -3.99 -0.45
CA GLU A 72 -20.10 -2.81 0.39
C GLU A 72 -19.67 -1.60 -0.43
N LYS A 73 -18.71 -1.79 -1.33
CA LYS A 73 -18.25 -0.74 -2.26
C LYS A 73 -18.02 -1.30 -3.66
N TYR A 74 -18.17 -0.41 -4.64
CA TYR A 74 -17.85 -0.65 -6.05
C TYR A 74 -17.35 0.63 -6.69
N GLY A 75 -16.22 0.56 -7.38
CA GLY A 75 -15.64 1.74 -8.04
C GLY A 75 -14.27 1.48 -8.64
N PRO A 76 -13.61 2.53 -9.15
CA PRO A 76 -12.22 2.43 -9.59
C PRO A 76 -11.29 2.20 -8.40
N PRO A 77 -10.10 1.58 -8.64
CA PRO A 77 -9.14 1.28 -7.58
C PRO A 77 -8.77 2.50 -6.72
N GLU A 78 -8.60 3.66 -7.32
CA GLU A 78 -8.16 4.89 -6.68
C GLU A 78 -9.17 5.41 -5.63
N GLU A 79 -10.46 5.10 -5.80
CA GLU A 79 -11.52 5.47 -4.85
C GLU A 79 -11.71 4.42 -3.75
N ILE A 80 -11.30 3.18 -4.01
CA ILE A 80 -11.49 2.05 -3.11
C ILE A 80 -10.27 1.85 -2.19
N PHE A 81 -9.05 1.85 -2.75
CA PHE A 81 -7.83 1.53 -2.01
C PHE A 81 -7.30 2.73 -1.21
N THR A 82 -8.15 3.30 -0.34
CA THR A 82 -7.75 4.30 0.65
C THR A 82 -7.35 3.64 1.97
N SER A 83 -6.40 4.25 2.68
CA SER A 83 -5.96 3.71 3.97
C SER A 83 -7.12 3.53 4.94
N GLU A 84 -8.02 4.52 5.04
CA GLU A 84 -9.18 4.50 5.92
C GLU A 84 -10.13 3.34 5.60
N TYR A 85 -10.48 3.18 4.31
CA TYR A 85 -11.41 2.13 3.92
C TYR A 85 -10.83 0.72 4.08
N ILE A 86 -9.56 0.53 3.74
CA ILE A 86 -8.88 -0.76 3.92
C ILE A 86 -8.76 -1.12 5.40
N HIS A 87 -8.47 -0.14 6.28
CA HIS A 87 -8.52 -0.35 7.72
C HIS A 87 -9.90 -0.83 8.21
N HIS A 88 -10.97 -0.17 7.73
CA HIS A 88 -12.34 -0.56 8.05
C HIS A 88 -12.67 -1.97 7.54
N LEU A 89 -12.43 -2.23 6.25
CA LEU A 89 -12.80 -3.48 5.57
C LEU A 89 -12.15 -4.71 6.21
N TYR A 90 -10.87 -4.60 6.59
CA TYR A 90 -10.11 -5.71 7.16
C TYR A 90 -10.04 -5.68 8.70
N GLY A 91 -10.63 -4.68 9.35
CA GLY A 91 -10.57 -4.54 10.81
C GLY A 91 -9.13 -4.41 11.32
N ILE A 92 -8.27 -3.70 10.60
CA ILE A 92 -6.85 -3.57 10.95
C ILE A 92 -6.73 -2.77 12.25
N THR A 93 -6.18 -3.39 13.29
CA THR A 93 -5.95 -2.75 14.61
C THR A 93 -4.47 -2.48 14.87
N THR A 94 -3.58 -3.13 14.14
CA THR A 94 -2.12 -3.00 14.26
C THR A 94 -1.50 -2.84 12.88
N GLY A 95 -0.64 -1.84 12.73
CA GLY A 95 -0.10 -1.50 11.42
C GLY A 95 -1.00 -0.59 10.60
N SER A 96 -0.65 -0.38 9.35
CA SER A 96 -1.39 0.48 8.43
C SER A 96 -1.32 -0.01 6.99
N TYR A 97 -2.27 0.41 6.17
CA TYR A 97 -2.22 0.25 4.73
C TYR A 97 -1.71 1.55 4.11
N ASN A 98 -0.63 1.45 3.37
CA ASN A 98 -0.09 2.57 2.59
C ASN A 98 -0.72 2.56 1.20
N ALA A 99 -1.63 3.48 0.96
CA ALA A 99 -2.35 3.58 -0.30
C ALA A 99 -1.45 3.98 -1.48
N SER A 100 -0.40 4.78 -1.23
CA SER A 100 0.56 5.24 -2.25
C SER A 100 1.39 4.09 -2.83
N PHE A 101 1.72 3.10 -2.00
CA PHE A 101 2.51 1.93 -2.41
C PHE A 101 1.68 0.65 -2.56
N GLY A 102 0.42 0.66 -2.14
CA GLY A 102 -0.45 -0.52 -2.17
C GLY A 102 0.00 -1.64 -1.24
N CYS A 103 0.69 -1.33 -0.15
CA CYS A 103 1.27 -2.32 0.76
C CYS A 103 0.93 -2.06 2.23
N LEU A 104 1.12 -3.09 3.05
CA LEU A 104 0.96 -3.00 4.50
C LEU A 104 2.28 -2.61 5.15
N GLU A 105 2.19 -1.73 6.16
CA GLU A 105 3.28 -1.42 7.07
C GLU A 105 2.94 -1.93 8.48
N MET A 106 3.94 -2.45 9.15
CA MET A 106 3.80 -2.88 10.55
C MET A 106 3.63 -1.65 11.46
N GLY A 107 3.08 -1.84 12.66
CA GLY A 107 2.96 -0.74 13.62
C GLY A 107 4.31 -0.24 14.14
N ALA A 108 4.31 1.02 14.61
CA ALA A 108 5.48 1.62 15.24
C ALA A 108 5.91 0.83 16.49
N PRO A 109 7.22 0.68 16.75
CA PRO A 109 7.72 0.10 17.98
C PRO A 109 7.29 0.93 19.19
N ALA A 110 6.92 0.25 20.27
CA ALA A 110 6.54 0.92 21.53
C ALA A 110 7.77 1.37 22.34
N GLY A 111 7.62 2.47 23.07
CA GLY A 111 8.63 2.99 23.98
C GLY A 111 9.08 4.41 23.67
N LYS A 112 10.02 4.93 24.49
CA LYS A 112 10.62 6.27 24.25
C LYS A 112 11.50 6.19 22.99
N PRO A 113 11.41 7.15 22.07
CA PRO A 113 12.30 7.23 20.92
C PRO A 113 13.77 7.26 21.32
N GLN A 114 14.59 6.53 20.57
CA GLN A 114 16.04 6.39 20.82
C GLN A 114 16.87 6.92 19.65
N VAL A 115 16.23 7.16 18.52
CA VAL A 115 16.91 7.58 17.29
C VAL A 115 16.08 8.67 16.63
N PHE A 116 16.77 9.73 16.16
CA PHE A 116 16.20 10.71 15.26
C PHE A 116 16.70 10.43 13.85
N VAL A 117 15.77 10.30 12.90
CA VAL A 117 16.11 9.97 11.50
C VAL A 117 15.78 11.15 10.59
N ILE A 118 16.81 11.73 9.98
CA ILE A 118 16.66 12.73 8.92
C ILE A 118 16.55 11.96 7.61
N GLY A 119 15.31 11.90 7.06
CA GLY A 119 14.98 11.21 5.82
C GLY A 119 14.70 12.18 4.68
N GLY A 120 14.17 11.64 3.61
CA GLY A 120 13.70 12.38 2.43
C GLY A 120 13.96 11.62 1.12
N ASN A 121 13.11 11.90 0.13
CA ASN A 121 13.19 11.33 -1.20
C ASN A 121 13.26 9.79 -1.25
N GLY A 122 12.52 9.12 -0.37
CA GLY A 122 12.46 7.66 -0.26
C GLY A 122 13.66 7.01 0.45
N ARG A 123 14.66 7.78 0.87
CA ARG A 123 15.87 7.22 1.50
C ARG A 123 15.68 6.89 2.98
N GLY A 124 14.71 7.46 3.64
CA GLY A 124 14.34 7.14 5.03
C GLY A 124 13.67 5.78 5.15
N ILE A 125 12.87 5.36 4.17
CA ILE A 125 12.07 4.11 4.21
C ILE A 125 12.88 2.88 4.63
N PRO A 126 14.06 2.58 4.02
CA PRO A 126 14.85 1.42 4.44
C PRO A 126 15.32 1.51 5.90
N VAL A 127 15.63 2.72 6.38
CA VAL A 127 16.05 2.97 7.76
C VAL A 127 14.89 2.76 8.72
N TYR A 128 13.74 3.35 8.43
CA TYR A 128 12.52 3.20 9.23
C TYR A 128 12.13 1.73 9.42
N ARG A 129 12.09 0.98 8.32
CA ARG A 129 11.81 -0.46 8.36
C ARG A 129 12.88 -1.26 9.10
N LYS A 130 14.16 -0.84 9.07
CA LYS A 130 15.23 -1.46 9.83
C LYS A 130 15.05 -1.22 11.34
N LEU A 131 14.75 0.00 11.74
CA LEU A 131 14.49 0.36 13.14
C LEU A 131 13.25 -0.35 13.65
N GLN A 132 12.18 -0.38 12.88
CA GLN A 132 10.94 -1.09 13.21
C GLN A 132 11.22 -2.59 13.45
N ARG A 133 11.94 -3.27 12.55
CA ARG A 133 12.31 -4.70 12.74
C ARG A 133 13.21 -4.94 13.95
N ALA A 134 14.01 -3.96 14.34
CA ALA A 134 14.84 -4.02 15.53
C ALA A 134 14.08 -3.67 16.82
N GLY A 135 12.81 -3.27 16.72
CA GLY A 135 12.01 -2.83 17.87
C GLY A 135 12.49 -1.51 18.48
N ILE A 136 13.20 -0.68 17.69
CA ILE A 136 13.76 0.59 18.16
C ILE A 136 12.81 1.72 17.79
N PRO A 137 12.15 2.39 18.76
CA PRO A 137 11.33 3.56 18.53
C PRO A 137 12.17 4.73 18.03
N PHE A 138 11.66 5.48 17.06
CA PHE A 138 12.39 6.59 16.46
C PHE A 138 11.46 7.77 16.13
N ILE A 139 12.06 8.92 15.93
CA ILE A 139 11.42 10.12 15.41
C ILE A 139 11.92 10.32 13.98
N ALA A 140 11.06 10.72 13.07
CA ALA A 140 11.42 11.08 11.71
C ALA A 140 11.16 12.58 11.48
N GLY A 141 12.09 13.26 10.83
CA GLY A 141 11.90 14.66 10.45
C GLY A 141 13.20 15.37 10.05
N VAL A 142 13.14 16.62 9.57
CA VAL A 142 11.90 17.28 9.15
C VAL A 142 11.64 16.89 7.71
N ILE A 143 10.46 16.38 7.40
CA ILE A 143 10.09 15.92 6.05
C ILE A 143 8.82 16.62 5.59
N HIS A 144 8.69 16.88 4.29
CA HIS A 144 7.46 17.45 3.73
C HIS A 144 6.38 16.37 3.62
N SER A 145 5.12 16.78 3.80
CA SER A 145 3.98 15.84 3.79
C SER A 145 3.71 15.20 2.41
N ASN A 146 4.32 15.72 1.34
CA ASN A 146 4.32 15.13 0.00
C ASN A 146 5.60 14.34 -0.33
N ASP A 147 6.53 14.17 0.62
CA ASP A 147 7.71 13.33 0.42
C ASP A 147 7.34 11.84 0.42
N LEU A 148 8.07 11.05 -0.36
CA LEU A 148 7.89 9.59 -0.43
C LEU A 148 8.08 8.89 0.91
N ASP A 149 8.89 9.46 1.80
CA ASP A 149 9.13 8.91 3.14
C ASP A 149 7.97 9.17 4.11
N TYR A 150 7.11 10.17 3.85
CA TYR A 150 6.15 10.68 4.82
C TYR A 150 5.14 9.62 5.30
N ASP A 151 4.45 8.96 4.38
CA ASP A 151 3.43 7.97 4.74
C ASP A 151 4.01 6.78 5.53
N VAL A 152 5.24 6.35 5.16
CA VAL A 152 5.93 5.27 5.86
C VAL A 152 6.44 5.74 7.22
N ALA A 153 6.94 6.97 7.32
CA ALA A 153 7.31 7.57 8.60
C ALA A 153 6.11 7.64 9.55
N LYS A 154 4.95 8.12 9.08
CA LYS A 154 3.71 8.15 9.88
C LYS A 154 3.28 6.78 10.41
N ALA A 155 3.53 5.73 9.64
CA ALA A 155 3.18 4.36 10.05
C ALA A 155 4.16 3.78 11.07
N LEU A 156 5.46 4.09 10.96
CA LEU A 156 6.54 3.39 11.67
C LEU A 156 7.23 4.20 12.76
N ALA A 157 7.21 5.54 12.67
CA ALA A 157 7.82 6.40 13.68
C ALA A 157 6.89 6.62 14.88
N ALA A 158 7.46 6.83 16.06
CA ALA A 158 6.71 7.26 17.23
C ALA A 158 6.18 8.69 17.06
N GLU A 159 6.94 9.53 16.36
CA GLU A 159 6.56 10.90 16.00
C GLU A 159 7.19 11.29 14.67
N VAL A 160 6.48 12.14 13.92
CA VAL A 160 6.98 12.73 12.67
C VAL A 160 6.89 14.25 12.77
N ILE A 161 8.01 14.92 12.51
CA ILE A 161 8.04 16.37 12.32
C ILE A 161 7.94 16.64 10.82
N SER A 162 6.88 17.31 10.39
CA SER A 162 6.62 17.53 8.96
C SER A 162 6.24 18.96 8.63
N GLU A 163 6.59 19.36 7.42
CA GLU A 163 6.18 20.61 6.81
C GLU A 163 5.13 20.39 5.72
N GLU A 164 4.42 21.46 5.40
CA GLU A 164 3.53 21.48 4.27
C GLU A 164 4.31 21.40 2.94
N PRO A 165 3.68 20.86 1.88
CA PRO A 165 4.30 20.72 0.59
C PRO A 165 4.84 22.04 0.05
N PHE A 166 6.11 22.05 -0.39
CA PHE A 166 6.79 23.19 -1.01
C PHE A 166 7.04 24.40 -0.08
N GLU A 167 6.70 24.31 1.21
CA GLU A 167 7.04 25.32 2.20
C GLU A 167 8.51 25.18 2.67
N ALA A 168 9.09 26.27 3.13
CA ALA A 168 10.40 26.20 3.78
C ALA A 168 10.25 25.58 5.17
N VAL A 169 11.29 24.86 5.62
CA VAL A 169 11.30 24.36 6.98
C VAL A 169 11.23 25.53 7.96
N THR A 170 10.23 25.52 8.85
CA THR A 170 10.00 26.59 9.81
C THR A 170 11.01 26.54 10.95
N GLU A 171 11.33 27.70 11.54
CA GLU A 171 12.20 27.77 12.73
C GLU A 171 11.63 26.95 13.90
N GLU A 172 10.32 26.95 14.07
CA GLU A 172 9.62 26.16 15.10
C GLU A 172 9.90 24.66 14.94
N HIS A 173 9.81 24.11 13.72
CA HIS A 173 10.08 22.70 13.46
C HIS A 173 11.57 22.35 13.56
N LEU A 174 12.46 23.29 13.22
CA LEU A 174 13.90 23.12 13.44
C LEU A 174 14.23 23.07 14.93
N GLU A 175 13.75 24.02 15.72
CA GLU A 175 13.94 24.02 17.20
C GLU A 175 13.36 22.76 17.86
N LYS A 176 12.18 22.32 17.39
CA LYS A 176 11.58 21.08 17.86
C LYS A 176 12.45 19.86 17.52
N ALA A 177 13.01 19.79 16.32
CA ALA A 177 13.89 18.71 15.90
C ALA A 177 15.19 18.70 16.71
N GLU A 178 15.82 19.86 16.91
CA GLU A 178 17.04 20.01 17.73
C GLU A 178 16.79 19.53 19.16
N LYS A 179 15.72 19.98 19.80
CA LYS A 179 15.37 19.55 21.16
C LYS A 179 15.17 18.04 21.27
N MET A 180 14.56 17.42 20.25
CA MET A 180 14.34 15.97 20.25
C MET A 180 15.60 15.15 19.96
N MET A 181 16.64 15.78 19.39
CA MET A 181 17.96 15.15 19.20
C MET A 181 18.81 15.19 20.48
N ASP A 182 18.56 16.17 21.37
CA ASP A 182 19.32 16.37 22.61
C ASP A 182 18.76 15.55 23.79
N ASP A 183 17.50 15.12 23.76
CA ASP A 183 16.78 14.34 24.79
C ASP A 183 16.94 12.79 24.60
#